data_fc167d1941e155dd3ea60330e22f6951
#
_entry.id   fc167d1941e155dd3ea60330e22f6951
#
_cell.length_a   1.000
_cell.length_b   1.000
_cell.length_c   1.000
_cell.angle_alpha   90.00
_cell.angle_beta   90.00
_cell.angle_gamma   90.00
#
_symmetry.space_group_name_H-M   'P 1'
#
loop_
_entity.id
_entity.type
_entity.pdbx_description
1 polymer ?
#
loop_
_entity_poly.entity_id
_entity_poly.type
_entity_poly.pdbx_seq_one_letter_code
_entity_poly.pdbx_strand_id
1 'polypeptide(L)'
;EFFKKKGLDILLDGIKKDLDKFRVNFDVFTSEQSLYDRGFVENTLNKLKNSGKCYIDEGALWLKTTDLYDEKDRVLVKSDGNYTYLLPDIAYHSDKFNRGYDRLIDVLGSDHHGYIHRLRSSLEFVGYDSSKIDIRILQMVRLLRNGEEVKLSKRTGKTITLNELIEDVGVNAARYFFASKSLDTQMDFDLDLAVKNSNENPIYYIEYANARISSILRGKEIPKDIDTMYGNITSGKIKQPKTAWRLSILRYSLNN
;
A
#
# COMPACT_ATOMS: atom_id res chain seq x y z
N GLU A 1 -2.58 -9.24 29.96
CA GLU A 1 -1.69 -9.68 28.87
C GLU A 1 -2.39 -10.71 27.97
N PHE A 2 -2.96 -11.78 28.49
CA PHE A 2 -3.66 -12.82 27.72
C PHE A 2 -4.77 -12.26 26.82
N PHE A 3 -5.68 -11.44 27.36
CA PHE A 3 -6.79 -10.86 26.60
C PHE A 3 -6.30 -9.89 25.52
N LYS A 4 -5.27 -9.10 25.82
CA LYS A 4 -4.63 -8.19 24.86
C LYS A 4 -4.08 -8.96 23.66
N LYS A 5 -3.30 -10.01 23.91
CA LYS A 5 -2.72 -10.87 22.87
C LYS A 5 -3.80 -11.54 22.03
N LYS A 6 -4.79 -12.16 22.70
CA LYS A 6 -5.88 -12.86 22.01
C LYS A 6 -6.73 -11.90 21.16
N GLY A 7 -7.02 -10.69 21.66
CA GLY A 7 -7.73 -9.67 20.92
C GLY A 7 -6.95 -9.21 19.67
N LEU A 8 -5.64 -9.00 19.82
CA LEU A 8 -4.77 -8.65 18.69
C LEU A 8 -4.75 -9.74 17.62
N ASP A 9 -4.61 -11.02 18.01
CA ASP A 9 -4.60 -12.15 17.08
C ASP A 9 -5.91 -12.21 16.29
N ILE A 10 -7.07 -12.06 16.95
CA ILE A 10 -8.39 -12.10 16.30
C ILE A 10 -8.53 -10.94 15.28
N LEU A 11 -8.13 -9.72 15.68
CA LEU A 11 -8.22 -8.56 14.79
C LEU A 11 -7.29 -8.70 13.58
N LEU A 12 -6.06 -9.16 13.81
CA LEU A 12 -5.09 -9.36 12.73
C LEU A 12 -5.53 -10.45 11.75
N ASP A 13 -6.10 -11.54 12.26
CA ASP A 13 -6.68 -12.60 11.43
C ASP A 13 -7.87 -12.08 10.59
N GLY A 14 -8.70 -11.20 11.16
CA GLY A 14 -9.76 -10.51 10.43
C GLY A 14 -9.21 -9.67 9.28
N ILE A 15 -8.20 -8.82 9.57
CA ILE A 15 -7.53 -7.99 8.56
C ILE A 15 -6.94 -8.85 7.43
N LYS A 16 -6.24 -9.94 7.77
CA LYS A 16 -5.66 -10.84 6.78
C LYS A 16 -6.72 -11.47 5.87
N LYS A 17 -7.86 -11.86 6.42
CA LYS A 17 -8.99 -12.41 5.65
C LYS A 17 -9.59 -11.37 4.70
N ASP A 18 -9.74 -10.13 5.16
CA ASP A 18 -10.27 -9.06 4.30
C ASP A 18 -9.30 -8.71 3.17
N LEU A 19 -7.99 -8.69 3.46
CA LEU A 19 -6.95 -8.51 2.46
C LEU A 19 -6.91 -9.66 1.45
N ASP A 20 -7.04 -10.91 1.90
CA ASP A 20 -7.10 -12.07 1.01
C ASP A 20 -8.33 -12.02 0.08
N LYS A 21 -9.51 -11.68 0.60
CA LYS A 21 -10.69 -11.39 -0.22
C LYS A 21 -10.42 -10.30 -1.27
N PHE A 22 -9.66 -9.28 -0.89
CA PHE A 22 -9.26 -8.20 -1.79
C PHE A 22 -8.11 -8.61 -2.73
N ARG A 23 -7.61 -9.85 -2.63
CA ARG A 23 -6.47 -10.42 -3.38
C ARG A 23 -5.18 -9.61 -3.18
N VAL A 24 -4.94 -9.20 -1.93
CA VAL A 24 -3.70 -8.55 -1.49
C VAL A 24 -3.07 -9.41 -0.43
N ASN A 25 -1.91 -9.97 -0.73
CA ASN A 25 -1.14 -10.81 0.18
C ASN A 25 0.16 -10.12 0.57
N PHE A 26 0.52 -10.21 1.84
CA PHE A 26 1.77 -9.70 2.37
C PHE A 26 2.67 -10.87 2.76
N ASP A 27 3.92 -10.83 2.34
CA ASP A 27 4.91 -11.87 2.68
C ASP A 27 5.32 -11.80 4.16
N VAL A 28 5.33 -10.60 4.73
CA VAL A 28 5.77 -10.37 6.11
C VAL A 28 4.84 -9.43 6.86
N PHE A 29 4.38 -9.87 8.03
CA PHE A 29 3.74 -9.03 9.04
C PHE A 29 4.71 -8.84 10.20
N THR A 30 5.21 -7.62 10.37
CA THR A 30 6.17 -7.31 11.44
C THR A 30 5.43 -6.81 12.68
N SER A 31 5.66 -7.45 13.83
CA SER A 31 5.20 -6.95 15.11
C SER A 31 6.18 -5.90 15.65
N GLU A 32 5.69 -4.72 16.02
CA GLU A 32 6.51 -3.71 16.67
C GLU A 32 7.15 -4.26 17.97
N GLN A 33 6.39 -5.02 18.76
CA GLN A 33 6.91 -5.68 19.97
C GLN A 33 8.15 -6.54 19.66
N SER A 34 8.19 -7.21 18.52
CA SER A 34 9.35 -8.03 18.15
C SER A 34 10.63 -7.22 17.93
N LEU A 35 10.55 -5.92 17.64
CA LEU A 35 11.72 -5.04 17.54
C LEU A 35 12.32 -4.75 18.91
N TYR A 36 11.45 -4.61 19.92
CA TYR A 36 11.89 -4.48 21.33
C TYR A 36 12.50 -5.79 21.82
N ASP A 37 11.82 -6.91 21.63
CA ASP A 37 12.26 -8.23 22.11
C ASP A 37 13.61 -8.66 21.50
N ARG A 38 13.90 -8.25 20.28
CA ARG A 38 15.17 -8.50 19.58
C ARG A 38 16.23 -7.44 19.84
N GLY A 39 15.96 -6.44 20.69
CA GLY A 39 16.86 -5.35 21.01
C GLY A 39 17.12 -4.33 19.88
N PHE A 40 16.33 -4.35 18.80
CA PHE A 40 16.53 -3.42 17.67
C PHE A 40 16.31 -1.98 18.07
N VAL A 41 15.30 -1.69 18.90
CA VAL A 41 14.99 -0.32 19.36
C VAL A 41 16.14 0.22 20.20
N GLU A 42 16.66 -0.56 21.15
CA GLU A 42 17.77 -0.17 22.00
C GLU A 42 19.07 0.03 21.19
N ASN A 43 19.36 -0.89 20.27
CA ASN A 43 20.52 -0.76 19.37
C ASN A 43 20.43 0.51 18.50
N THR A 44 19.23 0.85 18.01
CA THR A 44 19.01 2.06 17.21
C THR A 44 19.23 3.31 18.06
N LEU A 45 18.72 3.33 19.30
CA LEU A 45 18.95 4.42 20.24
C LEU A 45 20.45 4.63 20.50
N ASN A 46 21.19 3.55 20.72
CA ASN A 46 22.62 3.61 20.97
C ASN A 46 23.38 4.12 19.74
N LYS A 47 23.02 3.72 18.54
CA LYS A 47 23.59 4.25 17.30
C LYS A 47 23.34 5.76 17.17
N LEU A 48 22.11 6.21 17.45
CA LEU A 48 21.77 7.63 17.40
C LEU A 48 22.54 8.44 18.43
N LYS A 49 22.67 7.96 19.68
CA LYS A 49 23.51 8.61 20.70
C LYS A 49 24.97 8.71 20.24
N ASN A 50 25.52 7.62 19.70
CA ASN A 50 26.91 7.57 19.24
C ASN A 50 27.17 8.39 17.97
N SER A 51 26.16 8.77 17.21
CA SER A 51 26.30 9.67 16.07
C SER A 51 26.70 11.10 16.44
N GLY A 52 26.62 11.47 17.72
CA GLY A 52 26.84 12.82 18.19
C GLY A 52 25.74 13.84 17.80
N LYS A 53 24.61 13.34 17.28
CA LYS A 53 23.46 14.14 16.83
C LYS A 53 22.34 14.22 17.87
N CYS A 54 22.53 13.68 19.05
CA CYS A 54 21.59 13.77 20.16
C CYS A 54 22.03 14.79 21.20
N TYR A 55 21.05 15.42 21.84
CA TYR A 55 21.24 16.29 22.99
C TYR A 55 20.10 16.14 24.00
N ILE A 56 20.34 16.60 25.23
CA ILE A 56 19.32 16.62 26.30
C ILE A 56 18.79 18.04 26.44
N ASP A 57 17.47 18.18 26.42
CA ASP A 57 16.78 19.43 26.70
C ASP A 57 15.52 19.13 27.52
N GLU A 58 15.30 19.87 28.62
CA GLU A 58 14.19 19.69 29.56
C GLU A 58 14.01 18.21 30.01
N GLY A 59 15.11 17.49 30.18
CA GLY A 59 15.10 16.08 30.59
C GLY A 59 14.72 15.07 29.47
N ALA A 60 14.40 15.54 28.28
CA ALA A 60 14.13 14.69 27.11
C ALA A 60 15.37 14.55 26.24
N LEU A 61 15.49 13.41 25.55
CA LEU A 61 16.54 13.18 24.55
C LEU A 61 16.03 13.58 23.16
N TRP A 62 16.69 14.54 22.56
CA TRP A 62 16.38 15.09 21.24
C TRP A 62 17.37 14.61 20.20
N LEU A 63 16.92 14.52 18.95
CA LEU A 63 17.72 14.27 17.74
C LEU A 63 17.72 15.52 16.88
N LYS A 64 18.90 15.99 16.46
CA LYS A 64 19.12 17.17 15.60
C LYS A 64 18.76 16.89 14.14
N THR A 65 17.49 16.63 13.87
CA THR A 65 17.03 16.34 12.49
C THR A 65 17.12 17.55 11.57
N THR A 66 17.22 18.77 12.14
CA THR A 66 17.46 20.01 11.40
C THR A 66 18.85 20.10 10.78
N ASP A 67 19.81 19.29 11.23
CA ASP A 67 21.14 19.23 10.58
C ASP A 67 21.08 18.68 9.15
N LEU A 68 19.96 18.08 8.73
CA LEU A 68 19.75 17.51 7.40
C LEU A 68 18.48 18.04 6.73
N TYR A 69 17.38 17.29 6.82
CA TYR A 69 16.21 17.54 5.97
C TYR A 69 14.98 18.07 6.72
N ASP A 70 14.95 17.98 8.06
CA ASP A 70 13.77 18.32 8.86
C ASP A 70 13.75 19.82 9.23
N GLU A 71 12.56 20.35 9.47
CA GLU A 71 12.35 21.76 9.86
C GLU A 71 12.57 22.02 11.35
N LYS A 72 12.51 20.95 12.17
CA LYS A 72 12.71 21.02 13.63
C LYS A 72 13.28 19.72 14.17
N ASP A 73 14.02 19.84 15.29
CA ASP A 73 14.54 18.68 16.01
C ASP A 73 13.42 17.83 16.61
N ARG A 74 13.71 16.56 16.87
CA ARG A 74 12.70 15.57 17.30
C ARG A 74 13.09 14.86 18.57
N VAL A 75 12.11 14.74 19.48
CA VAL A 75 12.25 13.95 20.69
C VAL A 75 12.30 12.48 20.35
N LEU A 76 13.30 11.76 20.82
CA LEU A 76 13.42 10.31 20.79
C LEU A 76 12.90 9.67 22.06
N VAL A 77 13.33 10.24 23.22
CA VAL A 77 12.94 9.77 24.55
C VAL A 77 12.39 10.96 25.32
N LYS A 78 11.20 10.84 25.84
CA LYS A 78 10.55 11.87 26.67
C LYS A 78 11.23 11.99 28.02
N SER A 79 10.95 13.08 28.74
CA SER A 79 11.47 13.30 30.11
C SER A 79 11.04 12.24 31.12
N ASP A 80 9.94 11.55 30.88
CA ASP A 80 9.45 10.41 31.67
C ASP A 80 10.14 9.06 31.33
N GLY A 81 11.11 9.06 30.41
CA GLY A 81 11.84 7.89 29.95
C GLY A 81 11.12 7.07 28.85
N ASN A 82 9.90 7.43 28.49
CA ASN A 82 9.16 6.74 27.44
C ASN A 82 9.67 7.14 26.03
N TYR A 83 9.73 6.18 25.14
CA TYR A 83 10.07 6.42 23.74
C TYR A 83 8.94 7.13 23.00
N THR A 84 9.29 8.00 22.06
CA THR A 84 8.33 8.50 21.06
C THR A 84 8.17 7.48 19.95
N TYR A 85 7.13 7.60 19.14
CA TYR A 85 6.90 6.72 17.98
C TYR A 85 8.03 6.76 16.95
N LEU A 86 8.81 7.83 16.90
CA LEU A 86 9.90 7.98 15.94
C LEU A 86 11.00 6.93 16.15
N LEU A 87 11.35 6.62 17.40
CA LEU A 87 12.44 5.69 17.68
C LEU A 87 12.17 4.25 17.22
N PRO A 88 11.04 3.60 17.57
CA PRO A 88 10.72 2.28 17.04
C PRO A 88 10.54 2.27 15.52
N ASP A 89 10.14 3.38 14.93
CA ASP A 89 9.99 3.50 13.48
C ASP A 89 11.35 3.53 12.76
N ILE A 90 12.34 4.26 13.30
CA ILE A 90 13.73 4.20 12.82
C ILE A 90 14.28 2.78 12.96
N ALA A 91 13.99 2.10 14.07
CA ALA A 91 14.41 0.72 14.29
C ALA A 91 13.76 -0.24 13.28
N TYR A 92 12.50 -0.04 12.95
CA TYR A 92 11.79 -0.84 11.94
C TYR A 92 12.40 -0.66 10.55
N HIS A 93 12.70 0.56 10.15
CA HIS A 93 13.37 0.80 8.87
C HIS A 93 14.79 0.24 8.84
N SER A 94 15.51 0.32 9.96
CA SER A 94 16.81 -0.35 10.11
C SER A 94 16.68 -1.88 9.95
N ASP A 95 15.63 -2.50 10.48
CA ASP A 95 15.33 -3.92 10.29
C ASP A 95 15.03 -4.24 8.81
N LYS A 96 14.29 -3.38 8.11
CA LYS A 96 14.03 -3.54 6.66
C LYS A 96 15.35 -3.52 5.86
N PHE A 97 16.24 -2.58 6.10
CA PHE A 97 17.54 -2.52 5.44
C PHE A 97 18.39 -3.75 5.76
N ASN A 98 18.39 -4.22 7.01
CA ASN A 98 19.15 -5.40 7.43
C ASN A 98 18.62 -6.71 6.82
N ARG A 99 17.37 -6.73 6.33
CA ARG A 99 16.83 -7.85 5.54
C ARG A 99 17.35 -7.91 4.12
N GLY A 100 18.17 -6.93 3.69
CA GLY A 100 18.87 -6.95 2.41
C GLY A 100 18.07 -6.38 1.24
N TYR A 101 17.04 -5.58 1.49
CA TYR A 101 16.32 -4.89 0.41
C TYR A 101 17.15 -3.73 -0.14
N ASP A 102 17.26 -3.66 -1.46
CA ASP A 102 17.97 -2.58 -2.17
C ASP A 102 17.20 -1.25 -2.15
N ARG A 103 15.88 -1.33 -2.06
CA ARG A 103 14.98 -0.19 -2.04
C ARG A 103 13.81 -0.45 -1.11
N LEU A 104 13.47 0.53 -0.30
CA LEU A 104 12.29 0.54 0.53
C LEU A 104 11.24 1.47 -0.09
N ILE A 105 9.98 1.05 -0.11
CA ILE A 105 8.86 1.87 -0.54
C ILE A 105 7.84 1.88 0.58
N ASP A 106 7.64 3.04 1.20
CA ASP A 106 6.61 3.23 2.22
C ASP A 106 5.40 3.90 1.59
N VAL A 107 4.21 3.38 1.90
CA VAL A 107 2.95 3.98 1.49
C VAL A 107 2.24 4.48 2.73
N LEU A 108 2.14 5.80 2.87
CA LEU A 108 1.60 6.49 4.04
C LEU A 108 0.40 7.37 3.67
N GLY A 109 -0.51 7.59 4.61
CA GLY A 109 -1.61 8.52 4.44
C GLY A 109 -1.15 9.98 4.37
N SER A 110 -2.01 10.86 3.86
CA SER A 110 -1.71 12.28 3.66
C SER A 110 -1.40 13.05 4.94
N ASP A 111 -1.84 12.57 6.09
CA ASP A 111 -1.52 13.09 7.42
C ASP A 111 -0.04 12.88 7.82
N HIS A 112 0.69 12.01 7.12
CA HIS A 112 2.10 11.74 7.34
C HIS A 112 3.06 12.57 6.46
N HIS A 113 2.59 13.58 5.72
CA HIS A 113 3.44 14.36 4.83
C HIS A 113 4.67 14.96 5.52
N GLY A 114 4.50 15.53 6.72
CA GLY A 114 5.61 16.05 7.54
C GLY A 114 6.54 14.98 8.15
N TYR A 115 6.24 13.70 7.94
CA TYR A 115 7.03 12.59 8.47
C TYR A 115 8.26 12.25 7.61
N ILE A 116 8.22 12.57 6.33
CA ILE A 116 9.24 12.20 5.33
C ILE A 116 10.63 12.70 5.75
N HIS A 117 10.74 13.99 6.04
CA HIS A 117 12.01 14.63 6.33
C HIS A 117 12.65 14.12 7.62
N ARG A 118 11.83 13.95 8.69
CA ARG A 118 12.33 13.41 9.97
C ARG A 118 12.83 11.98 9.86
N LEU A 119 12.12 11.14 9.11
CA LEU A 119 12.54 9.75 8.92
C LEU A 119 13.83 9.67 8.12
N ARG A 120 13.95 10.41 7.00
CA ARG A 120 15.16 10.46 6.19
C ARG A 120 16.38 10.93 6.99
N SER A 121 16.26 12.05 7.71
CA SER A 121 17.34 12.56 8.58
C SER A 121 17.76 11.52 9.61
N SER A 122 16.79 10.85 10.23
CA SER A 122 17.07 9.85 11.26
C SER A 122 17.79 8.63 10.71
N LEU A 123 17.43 8.17 9.50
CA LEU A 123 18.07 7.03 8.86
C LEU A 123 19.53 7.31 8.47
N GLU A 124 19.83 8.51 7.98
CA GLU A 124 21.21 8.95 7.72
C GLU A 124 22.07 8.91 9.00
N PHE A 125 21.52 9.33 10.15
CA PHE A 125 22.24 9.34 11.41
C PHE A 125 22.52 7.94 11.98
N VAL A 126 21.76 6.93 11.58
CA VAL A 126 22.06 5.53 11.92
C VAL A 126 22.87 4.80 10.85
N GLY A 127 23.29 5.53 9.79
CA GLY A 127 24.22 5.02 8.78
C GLY A 127 23.57 4.36 7.56
N TYR A 128 22.28 4.62 7.30
CA TYR A 128 21.61 4.14 6.08
C TYR A 128 21.48 5.26 5.05
N ASP A 129 21.64 4.90 3.78
CA ASP A 129 21.41 5.79 2.66
C ASP A 129 19.91 6.06 2.47
N SER A 130 19.47 7.25 2.84
CA SER A 130 18.06 7.65 2.77
C SER A 130 17.54 7.81 1.33
N SER A 131 18.42 7.84 0.33
CA SER A 131 18.00 7.85 -1.08
C SER A 131 17.36 6.52 -1.51
N LYS A 132 17.61 5.44 -0.76
CA LYS A 132 17.01 4.12 -0.98
C LYS A 132 15.59 3.98 -0.44
N ILE A 133 15.08 4.98 0.30
CA ILE A 133 13.69 4.99 0.75
C ILE A 133 12.86 5.94 -0.09
N ASP A 134 11.80 5.40 -0.69
CA ASP A 134 10.79 6.12 -1.45
C ASP A 134 9.49 6.17 -0.65
N ILE A 135 9.13 7.34 -0.15
CA ILE A 135 7.92 7.52 0.65
C ILE A 135 6.83 8.08 -0.24
N ARG A 136 5.77 7.29 -0.44
CA ARG A 136 4.60 7.62 -1.23
C ARG A 136 3.46 8.07 -0.33
N ILE A 137 2.91 9.23 -0.61
CA ILE A 137 1.77 9.76 0.14
C ILE A 137 0.48 9.43 -0.59
N LEU A 138 -0.38 8.65 0.06
CA LEU A 138 -1.70 8.30 -0.45
C LEU A 138 -2.71 9.39 -0.06
N GLN A 139 -3.38 9.95 -1.05
CA GLN A 139 -4.45 10.91 -0.84
C GLN A 139 -5.74 10.24 -0.38
N MET A 140 -6.62 11.03 0.25
CA MET A 140 -7.92 10.54 0.71
C MET A 140 -8.80 10.11 -0.46
N VAL A 141 -9.49 8.99 -0.26
CA VAL A 141 -10.54 8.50 -1.16
C VAL A 141 -11.89 8.84 -0.56
N ARG A 142 -12.74 9.55 -1.32
CA ARG A 142 -14.13 9.80 -0.97
C ARG A 142 -15.01 8.77 -1.65
N LEU A 143 -15.92 8.15 -0.91
CA LEU A 143 -16.92 7.25 -1.48
C LEU A 143 -18.18 8.06 -1.80
N LEU A 144 -18.65 7.97 -3.04
CA LEU A 144 -19.87 8.63 -3.49
C LEU A 144 -20.97 7.60 -3.74
N ARG A 145 -22.21 7.97 -3.38
CA ARG A 145 -23.44 7.25 -3.72
C ARG A 145 -24.55 8.25 -4.04
N ASN A 146 -25.19 8.11 -5.19
CA ASN A 146 -26.15 9.09 -5.73
C ASN A 146 -25.56 10.52 -5.80
N GLY A 147 -24.26 10.65 -6.09
CA GLY A 147 -23.55 11.92 -6.15
C GLY A 147 -23.20 12.55 -4.79
N GLU A 148 -23.56 11.91 -3.67
CA GLU A 148 -23.29 12.40 -2.32
C GLU A 148 -22.21 11.58 -1.62
N GLU A 149 -21.41 12.24 -0.77
CA GLU A 149 -20.35 11.56 -0.01
C GLU A 149 -20.92 10.65 1.08
N VAL A 150 -20.51 9.37 1.05
CA VAL A 150 -20.88 8.36 2.04
C VAL A 150 -19.76 8.19 3.06
N LYS A 151 -19.92 8.78 4.23
CA LYS A 151 -18.92 8.74 5.31
C LYS A 151 -19.09 7.54 6.23
N LEU A 152 -20.29 7.03 6.36
CA LEU A 152 -20.65 6.00 7.33
C LEU A 152 -21.31 4.79 6.68
N SER A 153 -20.98 3.61 7.17
CA SER A 153 -21.63 2.37 6.81
C SER A 153 -23.12 2.37 7.20
N LYS A 154 -23.99 1.94 6.29
CA LYS A 154 -25.43 1.78 6.55
C LYS A 154 -25.71 0.72 7.62
N ARG A 155 -24.83 -0.29 7.79
CA ARG A 155 -25.02 -1.40 8.73
C ARG A 155 -24.57 -1.06 10.13
N THR A 156 -23.43 -0.40 10.28
CA THR A 156 -22.78 -0.20 11.58
C THR A 156 -22.82 1.24 12.09
N GLY A 157 -23.17 2.22 11.24
CA GLY A 157 -23.09 3.65 11.55
C GLY A 157 -21.65 4.14 11.77
N LYS A 158 -20.65 3.32 11.41
CA LYS A 158 -19.21 3.62 11.49
C LYS A 158 -18.65 3.79 10.08
N THR A 159 -17.35 4.01 9.98
CA THR A 159 -16.65 4.09 8.69
C THR A 159 -16.89 2.82 7.87
N ILE A 160 -17.06 2.98 6.55
CA ILE A 160 -17.21 1.85 5.63
C ILE A 160 -15.92 1.03 5.63
N THR A 161 -16.05 -0.26 5.87
CA THR A 161 -14.94 -1.22 5.86
C THR A 161 -14.60 -1.68 4.45
N LEU A 162 -13.39 -2.21 4.25
CA LEU A 162 -12.99 -2.83 2.98
C LEU A 162 -13.94 -3.98 2.60
N ASN A 163 -14.35 -4.80 3.58
CA ASN A 163 -15.27 -5.91 3.34
C ASN A 163 -16.64 -5.43 2.86
N GLU A 164 -17.20 -4.37 3.45
CA GLU A 164 -18.46 -3.77 3.00
C GLU A 164 -18.33 -3.19 1.58
N LEU A 165 -17.20 -2.54 1.25
CA LEU A 165 -16.97 -2.06 -0.10
C LEU A 165 -16.93 -3.22 -1.11
N ILE A 166 -16.24 -4.32 -0.79
CA ILE A 166 -16.19 -5.52 -1.63
C ILE A 166 -17.57 -6.14 -1.82
N GLU A 167 -18.39 -6.17 -0.77
CA GLU A 167 -19.76 -6.68 -0.86
C GLU A 167 -20.67 -5.79 -1.71
N ASP A 168 -20.46 -4.47 -1.67
CA ASP A 168 -21.25 -3.51 -2.43
C ASP A 168 -20.91 -3.51 -3.93
N VAL A 169 -19.62 -3.53 -4.30
CA VAL A 169 -19.21 -3.31 -5.70
C VAL A 169 -18.45 -4.49 -6.33
N GLY A 170 -18.07 -5.48 -5.54
CA GLY A 170 -17.25 -6.60 -5.98
C GLY A 170 -15.75 -6.29 -5.99
N VAL A 171 -14.93 -7.34 -5.85
CA VAL A 171 -13.46 -7.23 -5.76
C VAL A 171 -12.84 -6.61 -7.02
N ASN A 172 -13.31 -7.02 -8.21
CA ASN A 172 -12.73 -6.55 -9.47
C ASN A 172 -12.93 -5.05 -9.65
N ALA A 173 -14.14 -4.54 -9.40
CA ALA A 173 -14.44 -3.13 -9.50
C ALA A 173 -13.65 -2.33 -8.47
N ALA A 174 -13.65 -2.74 -7.20
CA ALA A 174 -12.90 -2.06 -6.15
C ALA A 174 -11.41 -1.95 -6.50
N ARG A 175 -10.76 -3.06 -6.89
CA ARG A 175 -9.34 -3.08 -7.29
C ARG A 175 -9.07 -2.21 -8.53
N TYR A 176 -9.93 -2.27 -9.53
CA TYR A 176 -9.77 -1.47 -10.74
C TYR A 176 -9.79 0.02 -10.43
N PHE A 177 -10.81 0.48 -9.71
CA PHE A 177 -10.95 1.90 -9.40
C PHE A 177 -9.78 2.42 -8.56
N PHE A 178 -9.35 1.70 -7.51
CA PHE A 178 -8.17 2.08 -6.74
C PHE A 178 -6.88 2.12 -7.58
N ALA A 179 -6.69 1.16 -8.50
CA ALA A 179 -5.51 1.13 -9.36
C ALA A 179 -5.56 2.12 -10.54
N SER A 180 -6.72 2.71 -10.82
CA SER A 180 -6.92 3.61 -11.97
C SER A 180 -6.36 5.03 -11.75
N LYS A 181 -6.02 5.38 -10.52
CA LYS A 181 -5.49 6.68 -10.14
C LYS A 181 -4.11 6.54 -9.51
N SER A 182 -3.27 7.57 -9.64
CA SER A 182 -2.01 7.63 -8.90
C SER A 182 -2.27 7.90 -7.41
N LEU A 183 -1.33 7.48 -6.55
CA LEU A 183 -1.47 7.57 -5.10
C LEU A 183 -1.62 9.02 -4.59
N ASP A 184 -1.00 9.96 -5.27
CA ASP A 184 -0.97 11.39 -4.95
C ASP A 184 -2.19 12.17 -5.45
N THR A 185 -3.13 11.49 -6.15
CA THR A 185 -4.35 12.10 -6.69
C THR A 185 -5.54 11.83 -5.77
N GLN A 186 -6.25 12.88 -5.37
CA GLN A 186 -7.54 12.70 -4.70
C GLN A 186 -8.51 11.94 -5.60
N MET A 187 -9.23 11.00 -5.01
CA MET A 187 -10.12 10.11 -5.73
C MET A 187 -11.53 10.17 -5.16
N ASP A 188 -12.49 10.40 -6.05
CA ASP A 188 -13.89 10.13 -5.81
C ASP A 188 -14.21 8.73 -6.36
N PHE A 189 -14.57 7.83 -5.48
CA PHE A 189 -14.99 6.48 -5.82
C PHE A 189 -16.52 6.45 -5.89
N ASP A 190 -17.04 6.44 -7.10
CA ASP A 190 -18.48 6.37 -7.36
C ASP A 190 -18.94 4.91 -7.30
N LEU A 191 -19.68 4.59 -6.21
CA LEU A 191 -20.21 3.25 -5.96
C LEU A 191 -21.29 2.85 -6.98
N ASP A 192 -22.08 3.81 -7.45
CA ASP A 192 -23.15 3.53 -8.42
C ASP A 192 -22.55 3.25 -9.80
N LEU A 193 -21.53 4.01 -10.21
CA LEU A 193 -20.79 3.74 -11.43
C LEU A 193 -20.08 2.36 -11.37
N ALA A 194 -19.53 2.00 -10.22
CA ALA A 194 -18.78 0.75 -10.06
C ALA A 194 -19.62 -0.51 -10.27
N VAL A 195 -20.94 -0.44 -10.04
CA VAL A 195 -21.88 -1.57 -10.26
C VAL A 195 -22.71 -1.45 -11.54
N LYS A 196 -22.53 -0.36 -12.31
CA LYS A 196 -23.33 -0.09 -13.50
C LYS A 196 -23.00 -1.05 -14.62
N ASN A 197 -24.00 -1.77 -15.16
CA ASN A 197 -23.88 -2.69 -16.29
C ASN A 197 -23.98 -1.92 -17.63
N SER A 198 -23.04 -1.03 -17.89
CA SER A 198 -23.01 -0.23 -19.11
C SER A 198 -21.58 0.13 -19.52
N ASN A 199 -21.41 0.59 -20.77
CA ASN A 199 -20.12 1.03 -21.29
C ASN A 199 -19.52 2.26 -20.56
N GLU A 200 -20.28 2.93 -19.73
CA GLU A 200 -19.77 4.00 -18.87
C GLU A 200 -18.91 3.44 -17.73
N ASN A 201 -19.19 2.22 -17.30
CA ASN A 201 -18.39 1.52 -16.31
C ASN A 201 -17.19 0.83 -16.97
N PRO A 202 -15.96 1.30 -16.73
CA PRO A 202 -14.78 0.74 -17.38
C PRO A 202 -14.51 -0.72 -17.01
N ILE A 203 -14.83 -1.14 -15.78
CA ILE A 203 -14.64 -2.55 -15.38
C ILE A 203 -15.63 -3.46 -16.09
N TYR A 204 -16.89 -3.06 -16.24
CA TYR A 204 -17.87 -3.82 -17.01
C TYR A 204 -17.40 -4.03 -18.46
N TYR A 205 -16.86 -2.99 -19.08
CA TYR A 205 -16.32 -3.08 -20.42
C TYR A 205 -15.12 -4.04 -20.52
N ILE A 206 -14.22 -4.01 -19.54
CA ILE A 206 -13.06 -4.92 -19.47
C ILE A 206 -13.53 -6.38 -19.28
N GLU A 207 -14.45 -6.62 -18.36
CA GLU A 207 -15.01 -7.96 -18.09
C GLU A 207 -15.76 -8.52 -19.32
N TYR A 208 -16.53 -7.68 -19.98
CA TYR A 208 -17.19 -8.04 -21.22
C TYR A 208 -16.19 -8.41 -22.31
N ALA A 209 -15.13 -7.60 -22.50
CA ALA A 209 -14.07 -7.92 -23.46
C ALA A 209 -13.36 -9.24 -23.13
N ASN A 210 -13.05 -9.48 -21.86
CA ASN A 210 -12.44 -10.72 -21.40
C ASN A 210 -13.36 -11.93 -21.63
N ALA A 211 -14.64 -11.82 -21.34
CA ALA A 211 -15.62 -12.88 -21.58
C ALA A 211 -15.72 -13.23 -23.09
N ARG A 212 -15.73 -12.22 -23.96
CA ARG A 212 -15.74 -12.40 -25.42
C ARG A 212 -14.48 -13.08 -25.93
N ILE A 213 -13.32 -12.63 -25.49
CA ILE A 213 -12.02 -13.23 -25.84
C ILE A 213 -11.96 -14.68 -25.38
N SER A 214 -12.30 -14.94 -24.11
CA SER A 214 -12.32 -16.29 -23.54
C SER A 214 -13.28 -17.22 -24.27
N SER A 215 -14.43 -16.72 -24.74
CA SER A 215 -15.40 -17.49 -25.53
C SER A 215 -14.83 -17.85 -26.91
N ILE A 216 -14.15 -16.92 -27.58
CA ILE A 216 -13.51 -17.16 -28.88
C ILE A 216 -12.39 -18.19 -28.75
N LEU A 217 -11.58 -18.07 -27.68
CA LEU A 217 -10.45 -18.97 -27.44
C LEU A 217 -10.89 -20.40 -27.14
N ARG A 218 -12.01 -20.59 -26.42
CA ARG A 218 -12.58 -21.93 -26.14
C ARG A 218 -13.13 -22.63 -27.38
N GLY A 219 -13.53 -21.88 -28.42
CA GLY A 219 -14.09 -22.42 -29.66
C GLY A 219 -13.08 -22.73 -30.75
N LYS A 220 -11.77 -22.53 -30.54
CA LYS A 220 -10.70 -22.73 -31.53
C LYS A 220 -9.50 -23.42 -30.89
N GLU A 221 -8.74 -24.20 -31.69
CA GLU A 221 -7.40 -24.63 -31.31
C GLU A 221 -6.53 -23.37 -31.07
N ILE A 222 -6.11 -23.18 -29.82
CA ILE A 222 -5.29 -22.03 -29.43
C ILE A 222 -3.82 -22.41 -29.61
N PRO A 223 -3.02 -21.58 -30.30
CA PRO A 223 -1.57 -21.74 -30.28
C PRO A 223 -1.08 -21.79 -28.80
N LYS A 224 -0.24 -22.77 -28.48
CA LYS A 224 0.26 -23.01 -27.13
C LYS A 224 1.22 -21.93 -26.62
N ASP A 225 1.59 -20.99 -27.47
CA ASP A 225 2.49 -19.91 -27.14
C ASP A 225 1.95 -18.54 -27.62
N ILE A 226 2.28 -17.51 -26.85
CA ILE A 226 1.87 -16.13 -27.08
C ILE A 226 2.48 -15.56 -28.36
N ASP A 227 3.69 -15.96 -28.73
CA ASP A 227 4.41 -15.42 -29.89
C ASP A 227 3.77 -15.90 -31.21
N THR A 228 3.33 -17.15 -31.27
CA THR A 228 2.54 -17.67 -32.40
C THR A 228 1.19 -16.96 -32.48
N MET A 229 0.55 -16.67 -31.35
CA MET A 229 -0.72 -15.94 -31.31
C MET A 229 -0.53 -14.48 -31.78
N TYR A 230 0.55 -13.84 -31.35
CA TYR A 230 0.93 -12.50 -31.77
C TYR A 230 1.26 -12.44 -33.28
N GLY A 231 2.01 -13.41 -33.76
CA GLY A 231 2.31 -13.57 -35.20
C GLY A 231 1.06 -13.73 -36.05
N ASN A 232 0.05 -14.47 -35.60
CA ASN A 232 -1.22 -14.64 -36.28
C ASN A 232 -2.06 -13.34 -36.34
N ILE A 233 -1.98 -12.50 -35.31
CA ILE A 233 -2.62 -11.18 -35.30
C ILE A 233 -1.90 -10.21 -36.24
N THR A 234 -0.58 -10.15 -36.19
CA THR A 234 0.24 -9.23 -37.01
C THR A 234 0.25 -9.62 -38.49
N SER A 235 0.14 -10.91 -38.79
CA SER A 235 0.05 -11.40 -40.17
C SER A 235 -1.36 -11.28 -40.80
N GLY A 236 -2.33 -10.72 -40.08
CA GLY A 236 -3.70 -10.56 -40.59
C GLY A 236 -4.56 -11.82 -40.59
N LYS A 237 -4.05 -12.98 -40.10
CA LYS A 237 -4.82 -14.23 -39.97
C LYS A 237 -5.94 -14.10 -38.92
N ILE A 238 -5.75 -13.21 -37.95
CA ILE A 238 -6.76 -12.81 -36.96
C ILE A 238 -6.91 -11.29 -37.06
N LYS A 239 -8.14 -10.79 -37.29
CA LYS A 239 -8.40 -9.33 -37.36
C LYS A 239 -7.98 -8.64 -36.07
N GLN A 240 -7.09 -7.65 -36.18
CA GLN A 240 -6.66 -6.83 -35.07
C GLN A 240 -7.85 -6.15 -34.38
N PRO A 241 -7.91 -6.14 -33.04
CA PRO A 241 -8.78 -5.24 -32.31
C PRO A 241 -8.32 -3.79 -32.56
N LYS A 242 -9.27 -2.87 -32.79
CA LYS A 242 -9.02 -1.48 -33.22
C LYS A 242 -8.20 -0.59 -32.25
N THR A 243 -7.65 -1.12 -31.15
CA THR A 243 -6.89 -0.37 -30.14
C THR A 243 -5.76 -1.21 -29.53
N ALA A 244 -4.54 -0.69 -29.57
CA ALA A 244 -3.29 -1.36 -29.15
C ALA A 244 -3.20 -1.77 -27.67
N TRP A 245 -3.94 -1.14 -26.76
CA TRP A 245 -3.97 -1.49 -25.33
C TRP A 245 -4.71 -2.80 -25.01
N ARG A 246 -5.48 -3.36 -25.98
CA ARG A 246 -6.11 -4.68 -25.82
C ARG A 246 -5.11 -5.85 -25.81
N LEU A 247 -3.90 -5.66 -26.33
CA LEU A 247 -2.85 -6.68 -26.35
C LEU A 247 -2.14 -6.84 -25.00
N SER A 248 -2.05 -5.77 -24.21
CA SER A 248 -1.48 -5.84 -22.86
C SER A 248 -2.37 -6.60 -21.87
N ILE A 249 -3.69 -6.57 -22.05
CA ILE A 249 -4.65 -7.32 -21.23
C ILE A 249 -4.56 -8.83 -21.52
N LEU A 250 -4.38 -9.22 -22.79
CA LEU A 250 -4.18 -10.62 -23.18
C LEU A 250 -2.91 -11.21 -22.55
N ARG A 251 -1.83 -10.43 -22.50
CA ARG A 251 -0.57 -10.86 -21.88
C ARG A 251 -0.67 -11.05 -20.36
N TYR A 252 -1.50 -10.26 -19.70
CA TYR A 252 -1.73 -10.34 -18.26
C TYR A 252 -2.63 -11.53 -17.86
N SER A 253 -3.64 -11.87 -18.65
CA SER A 253 -4.57 -12.97 -18.35
C SER A 253 -4.06 -14.36 -18.75
N LEU A 254 -2.95 -14.46 -19.51
CA LEU A 254 -2.35 -15.74 -19.91
C LEU A 254 -1.21 -16.18 -18.98
N ASN A 255 -0.72 -15.29 -18.10
CA ASN A 255 0.34 -15.56 -17.11
C ASN A 255 -0.19 -15.80 -15.69
N ASN A 256 -1.51 -15.84 -15.48
CA ASN A 256 -2.20 -16.19 -14.26
C ASN A 256 -3.27 -17.27 -14.58
#